data_32625383a52fa8946be808255d688ef5
#
_entry.id   32625383a52fa8946be808255d688ef5
#
_cell.length_a   1.000
_cell.length_b   1.000
_cell.length_c   1.000
_cell.angle_alpha   90.00
_cell.angle_beta   90.00
_cell.angle_gamma   90.00
#
_symmetry.space_group_name_H-M   'P 1'
#
loop_
_entity.id
_entity.type
_entity.pdbx_description
1 polymer ?
#
loop_
_entity_poly.entity_id
_entity_poly.type
_entity_poly.pdbx_seq_one_letter_code
_entity_poly.pdbx_strand_id
1 'polypeptide(L)'
;MDVRIPPHNEDAEKAVLGALLTDGSSSGEAVDLVTSIVDRDDFYRDTHRIIYDAILNLVKSNKTVDFITLSEELERRKKLDTVGGIAYITSLANEATGYNIEEHARIIVEKAQMRRLIDAGNKIVGMTYAGEDEPSVIMNKAEQLVLDVGGQTQSESTFSPIGDVVLTNIDRLSKLQQHKGSITGVPTGFRDLDFKLNGLQRSDLILVAARPAMGKTAFTLNIAQNVAMGIKRTVAFFSLEMSKEQLVGRILSSVAGIESDKLRKADMDPNDWGKVMAAADEMSQASLFIDDTPGLTVQDMRAKLRRLKVEHGLDLVIVDYIQLMQGRSSGKGSENRQQEVSEISRNLKLIAREFNVPVIALSQLSRSVESRPDKRPVLSDLRESGSLEQDADIVIFLYRDKYYDENSEMSDEAEVLIRKHRNGAVGTVSLLFKGELTRFLDTVDNNKVGPEQ
;
A
#
# COMPACT_ATOMS: atom_id res chain seq x y z
N MET A 1 -3.77 -7.68 45.29
CA MET A 1 -3.62 -7.23 43.87
C MET A 1 -2.71 -6.03 43.91
N ASP A 2 -1.53 -6.13 43.33
CA ASP A 2 -0.64 -4.97 43.17
C ASP A 2 -1.35 -3.93 42.30
N VAL A 3 -1.60 -2.76 42.84
CA VAL A 3 -2.12 -1.62 42.10
C VAL A 3 -0.99 -1.15 41.17
N ARG A 4 -1.04 -1.58 39.93
CA ARG A 4 -0.06 -1.15 38.92
C ARG A 4 -0.41 0.26 38.47
N ILE A 5 0.47 1.21 38.78
CA ILE A 5 0.32 2.59 38.33
C ILE A 5 0.62 2.66 36.85
N PRO A 6 -0.25 3.25 35.99
CA PRO A 6 0.00 3.40 34.59
C PRO A 6 1.29 4.18 34.31
N PRO A 7 2.03 3.86 33.21
CA PRO A 7 3.26 4.57 32.83
C PRO A 7 3.03 6.07 32.64
N HIS A 8 3.80 6.91 33.37
CA HIS A 8 3.74 8.37 33.31
C HIS A 8 5.09 8.98 33.68
N ASN A 9 5.29 10.25 33.36
CA ASN A 9 6.41 11.05 33.85
C ASN A 9 5.92 12.48 34.11
N GLU A 10 5.59 12.75 35.39
CA GLU A 10 5.04 14.05 35.82
C GLU A 10 6.04 15.19 35.65
N ASP A 11 7.32 14.92 35.80
CA ASP A 11 8.35 15.96 35.68
C ASP A 11 8.51 16.41 34.23
N ALA A 12 8.43 15.46 33.27
CA ALA A 12 8.38 15.80 31.86
C ALA A 12 7.13 16.60 31.47
N GLU A 13 5.95 16.24 32.03
CA GLU A 13 4.71 16.98 31.78
C GLU A 13 4.79 18.41 32.31
N LYS A 14 5.31 18.60 33.54
CA LYS A 14 5.51 19.93 34.12
C LYS A 14 6.53 20.75 33.33
N ALA A 15 7.65 20.14 32.92
CA ALA A 15 8.70 20.80 32.14
C ALA A 15 8.15 21.32 30.80
N VAL A 16 7.36 20.51 30.11
CA VAL A 16 6.72 20.92 28.83
C VAL A 16 5.72 22.04 29.07
N LEU A 17 4.82 21.93 30.02
CA LEU A 17 3.84 22.98 30.33
C LEU A 17 4.51 24.28 30.80
N GLY A 18 5.55 24.17 31.62
CA GLY A 18 6.32 25.32 32.09
C GLY A 18 7.07 26.01 30.96
N ALA A 19 7.66 25.26 30.02
CA ALA A 19 8.32 25.84 28.85
C ALA A 19 7.34 26.57 27.93
N LEU A 20 6.12 26.04 27.72
CA LEU A 20 5.08 26.72 26.96
C LEU A 20 4.64 28.05 27.58
N LEU A 21 4.74 28.18 28.91
CA LEU A 21 4.38 29.42 29.63
C LEU A 21 5.50 30.47 29.63
N THR A 22 6.78 30.03 29.52
CA THR A 22 7.95 30.94 29.59
C THR A 22 8.43 31.40 28.23
N ASP A 23 8.24 30.59 27.18
CA ASP A 23 8.65 30.91 25.80
C ASP A 23 7.62 31.79 25.05
N GLY A 24 6.49 32.07 25.70
CA GLY A 24 5.32 32.77 25.10
C GLY A 24 5.54 34.21 24.66
N SER A 25 6.78 34.68 24.60
CA SER A 25 7.02 36.11 24.37
C SER A 25 7.64 36.49 23.02
N SER A 26 8.17 35.59 22.17
CA SER A 26 8.89 36.09 21.00
C SER A 26 8.76 35.33 19.67
N SER A 27 8.55 34.03 19.64
CA SER A 27 8.57 33.31 18.34
C SER A 27 7.49 32.25 18.18
N GLY A 28 6.86 31.77 19.24
CA GLY A 28 5.90 30.65 19.16
C GLY A 28 6.54 29.29 18.83
N GLU A 29 7.85 29.23 18.69
CA GLU A 29 8.58 28.03 18.27
C GLU A 29 8.40 26.83 19.20
N ALA A 30 8.41 27.06 20.52
CA ALA A 30 8.17 25.99 21.50
C ALA A 30 6.73 25.48 21.44
N VAL A 31 5.75 26.38 21.22
CA VAL A 31 4.34 26.03 21.07
C VAL A 31 4.15 25.18 19.83
N ASP A 32 4.69 25.63 18.68
CA ASP A 32 4.59 24.90 17.41
C ASP A 32 5.29 23.53 17.50
N LEU A 33 6.46 23.46 18.11
CA LEU A 33 7.19 22.23 18.32
C LEU A 33 6.41 21.24 19.18
N VAL A 34 5.94 21.68 20.37
CA VAL A 34 5.21 20.80 21.29
C VAL A 34 3.88 20.34 20.71
N THR A 35 3.14 21.23 20.04
CA THR A 35 1.85 20.88 19.43
C THR A 35 1.99 19.95 18.23
N SER A 36 3.17 19.89 17.61
CA SER A 36 3.47 18.92 16.57
C SER A 36 3.79 17.51 17.10
N ILE A 37 4.12 17.39 18.40
CA ILE A 37 4.59 16.13 19.01
C ILE A 37 3.56 15.56 19.99
N VAL A 38 2.93 16.41 20.81
CA VAL A 38 2.10 16.00 21.95
C VAL A 38 0.66 16.40 21.75
N ASP A 39 -0.23 15.43 21.90
CA ASP A 39 -1.66 15.65 21.96
C ASP A 39 -2.14 15.85 23.42
N ARG A 40 -3.32 16.48 23.58
CA ARG A 40 -3.96 16.67 24.90
C ARG A 40 -4.05 15.36 25.68
N ASP A 41 -4.43 14.26 25.05
CA ASP A 41 -4.68 12.96 25.69
C ASP A 41 -3.40 12.19 26.00
N ASP A 42 -2.23 12.73 25.60
CA ASP A 42 -0.93 12.19 25.98
C ASP A 42 -0.54 12.51 27.42
N PHE A 43 -1.09 13.56 28.01
CA PHE A 43 -0.84 13.86 29.40
C PHE A 43 -1.53 12.84 30.33
N TYR A 44 -0.84 12.45 31.39
CA TYR A 44 -1.37 11.52 32.36
C TYR A 44 -2.34 12.20 33.36
N ARG A 45 -1.93 13.38 33.90
CA ARG A 45 -2.75 14.13 34.85
C ARG A 45 -3.86 14.90 34.16
N ASP A 46 -5.09 14.76 34.63
CA ASP A 46 -6.23 15.52 34.13
C ASP A 46 -6.04 17.05 34.28
N THR A 47 -5.35 17.47 35.35
CA THR A 47 -4.98 18.88 35.55
C THR A 47 -4.10 19.39 34.42
N HIS A 48 -3.12 18.60 33.97
CA HIS A 48 -2.22 18.95 32.82
C HIS A 48 -2.97 18.96 31.52
N ARG A 49 -3.89 18.03 31.29
CA ARG A 49 -4.78 18.03 30.11
C ARG A 49 -5.60 19.29 30.02
N ILE A 50 -6.16 19.75 31.13
CA ILE A 50 -6.96 21.00 31.20
C ILE A 50 -6.09 22.21 30.91
N ILE A 51 -4.90 22.27 31.49
CA ILE A 51 -3.94 23.37 31.26
C ILE A 51 -3.53 23.40 29.76
N TYR A 52 -3.15 22.26 29.21
CA TYR A 52 -2.73 22.18 27.80
C TYR A 52 -3.86 22.54 26.84
N ASP A 53 -5.09 22.09 27.11
CA ASP A 53 -6.27 22.49 26.30
C ASP A 53 -6.55 24.00 26.37
N ALA A 54 -6.32 24.64 27.52
CA ALA A 54 -6.42 26.08 27.65
C ALA A 54 -5.33 26.82 26.84
N ILE A 55 -4.10 26.31 26.87
CA ILE A 55 -2.98 26.80 26.04
C ILE A 55 -3.33 26.70 24.56
N LEU A 56 -3.78 25.55 24.07
CA LEU A 56 -4.18 25.35 22.67
C LEU A 56 -5.28 26.34 22.24
N ASN A 57 -6.21 26.68 23.11
CA ASN A 57 -7.25 27.66 22.81
C ASN A 57 -6.73 29.10 22.73
N LEU A 58 -5.77 29.46 23.59
CA LEU A 58 -5.09 30.77 23.50
C LEU A 58 -4.37 30.89 22.15
N VAL A 59 -3.64 29.84 21.76
CA VAL A 59 -2.93 29.77 20.46
C VAL A 59 -3.92 29.90 19.29
N LYS A 60 -5.00 29.13 19.27
CA LYS A 60 -6.04 29.19 18.24
C LYS A 60 -6.71 30.56 18.15
N SER A 61 -6.76 31.29 19.28
CA SER A 61 -7.31 32.64 19.38
C SER A 61 -6.28 33.73 19.06
N ASN A 62 -5.09 33.35 18.66
CA ASN A 62 -3.96 34.24 18.35
C ASN A 62 -3.58 35.17 19.53
N LYS A 63 -3.70 34.63 20.77
CA LYS A 63 -3.32 35.30 22.01
C LYS A 63 -1.97 34.79 22.50
N THR A 64 -1.21 35.65 23.17
CA THR A 64 0.04 35.26 23.83
C THR A 64 -0.23 34.22 24.90
N VAL A 65 0.67 33.26 25.02
CA VAL A 65 0.61 32.21 26.06
C VAL A 65 1.58 32.63 27.17
N ASP A 66 1.05 33.09 28.26
CA ASP A 66 1.77 33.39 29.51
C ASP A 66 0.92 33.02 30.73
N PHE A 67 1.51 33.13 31.92
CA PHE A 67 0.81 32.75 33.12
C PHE A 67 -0.44 33.60 33.43
N ILE A 68 -0.48 34.87 32.98
CA ILE A 68 -1.61 35.78 33.18
C ILE A 68 -2.76 35.39 32.24
N THR A 69 -2.47 35.29 30.96
CA THR A 69 -3.48 34.94 29.93
C THR A 69 -4.03 33.54 30.15
N LEU A 70 -3.19 32.58 30.57
CA LEU A 70 -3.64 31.23 30.93
C LEU A 70 -4.53 31.23 32.16
N SER A 71 -4.17 31.99 33.21
CA SER A 71 -4.99 32.09 34.42
C SER A 71 -6.37 32.68 34.16
N GLU A 72 -6.43 33.74 33.34
CA GLU A 72 -7.68 34.36 32.91
C GLU A 72 -8.55 33.41 32.09
N GLU A 73 -7.93 32.66 31.15
CA GLU A 73 -8.64 31.67 30.34
C GLU A 73 -9.21 30.53 31.19
N LEU A 74 -8.44 30.04 32.17
CA LEU A 74 -8.88 29.00 33.10
C LEU A 74 -9.98 29.50 34.07
N GLU A 75 -9.91 30.75 34.48
CA GLU A 75 -10.97 31.39 35.31
C GLU A 75 -12.26 31.53 34.51
N ARG A 76 -12.17 31.99 33.27
CA ARG A 76 -13.31 32.08 32.33
C ARG A 76 -13.99 30.73 32.12
N ARG A 77 -13.23 29.65 32.12
CA ARG A 77 -13.72 28.26 32.04
C ARG A 77 -14.16 27.65 33.34
N LYS A 78 -14.03 28.38 34.45
CA LYS A 78 -14.29 27.88 35.81
C LYS A 78 -13.47 26.63 36.18
N LYS A 79 -12.21 26.57 35.71
CA LYS A 79 -11.29 25.44 35.89
C LYS A 79 -10.05 25.79 36.70
N LEU A 80 -9.85 27.07 37.04
CA LEU A 80 -8.64 27.52 37.74
C LEU A 80 -8.41 26.80 39.08
N ASP A 81 -9.44 26.64 39.90
CA ASP A 81 -9.34 25.91 41.17
C ASP A 81 -9.07 24.41 40.96
N THR A 82 -9.64 23.83 39.88
CA THR A 82 -9.48 22.40 39.54
C THR A 82 -8.02 22.07 39.22
N VAL A 83 -7.28 23.01 38.60
CA VAL A 83 -5.88 22.79 38.24
C VAL A 83 -4.88 23.16 39.33
N GLY A 84 -5.34 23.60 40.49
CA GLY A 84 -4.52 23.95 41.66
C GLY A 84 -4.27 25.46 41.78
N GLY A 85 -5.07 26.29 41.14
CA GLY A 85 -5.04 27.74 41.25
C GLY A 85 -3.79 28.39 40.63
N ILE A 86 -3.69 29.71 40.85
CA ILE A 86 -2.57 30.52 40.33
C ILE A 86 -1.22 30.01 40.86
N ALA A 87 -1.17 29.51 42.10
CA ALA A 87 0.07 29.01 42.71
C ALA A 87 0.66 27.84 41.93
N TYR A 88 -0.19 26.93 41.47
CA TYR A 88 0.28 25.79 40.67
C TYR A 88 0.79 26.23 39.29
N ILE A 89 0.08 27.12 38.59
CA ILE A 89 0.50 27.66 37.29
C ILE A 89 1.85 28.38 37.41
N THR A 90 2.04 29.16 38.51
CA THR A 90 3.31 29.82 38.77
C THR A 90 4.44 28.83 39.04
N SER A 91 4.14 27.71 39.75
CA SER A 91 5.14 26.67 40.01
C SER A 91 5.59 25.99 38.68
N LEU A 92 4.68 25.77 37.75
CA LEU A 92 5.02 25.21 36.42
C LEU A 92 5.97 26.12 35.67
N ALA A 93 5.73 27.44 35.66
CA ALA A 93 6.62 28.40 35.02
C ALA A 93 8.04 28.42 35.63
N ASN A 94 8.14 28.17 36.95
CA ASN A 94 9.44 28.11 37.65
C ASN A 94 10.18 26.77 37.45
N GLU A 95 9.49 25.70 37.11
CA GLU A 95 10.08 24.40 36.79
C GLU A 95 10.54 24.28 35.35
N ALA A 96 10.33 25.34 34.55
CA ALA A 96 10.76 25.38 33.14
C ALA A 96 12.29 25.37 33.05
N THR A 97 12.86 24.20 32.86
CA THR A 97 14.24 24.04 32.45
C THR A 97 14.30 24.15 30.93
N GLY A 98 14.71 25.32 30.39
CA GLY A 98 14.65 25.67 28.97
C GLY A 98 15.54 24.85 28.02
N TYR A 99 16.00 23.68 28.44
CA TYR A 99 16.85 22.78 27.66
C TYR A 99 16.10 21.48 27.38
N ASN A 100 15.92 21.14 26.09
CA ASN A 100 15.37 19.88 25.58
C ASN A 100 13.84 19.69 25.72
N ILE A 101 13.03 20.70 25.41
CA ILE A 101 11.58 20.58 25.38
C ILE A 101 11.10 19.47 24.44
N GLU A 102 11.77 19.26 23.32
CA GLU A 102 11.48 18.18 22.37
C GLU A 102 11.62 16.79 23.00
N GLU A 103 12.71 16.59 23.76
CA GLU A 103 12.97 15.30 24.44
C GLU A 103 11.92 15.03 25.51
N HIS A 104 11.53 16.04 26.30
CA HIS A 104 10.48 15.91 27.29
C HIS A 104 9.13 15.63 26.64
N ALA A 105 8.82 16.27 25.51
CA ALA A 105 7.62 15.99 24.72
C ALA A 105 7.59 14.54 24.23
N ARG A 106 8.71 14.02 23.71
CA ARG A 106 8.85 12.61 23.29
C ARG A 106 8.65 11.63 24.45
N ILE A 107 9.16 11.93 25.66
CA ILE A 107 8.94 11.10 26.86
C ILE A 107 7.44 11.01 27.18
N ILE A 108 6.71 12.13 27.08
CA ILE A 108 5.25 12.13 27.33
C ILE A 108 4.54 11.19 26.34
N VAL A 109 4.84 11.32 25.06
CA VAL A 109 4.25 10.48 24.00
C VAL A 109 4.58 9.01 24.20
N GLU A 110 5.84 8.68 24.54
CA GLU A 110 6.26 7.29 24.82
C GLU A 110 5.43 6.68 25.98
N LYS A 111 5.25 7.42 27.08
CA LYS A 111 4.44 6.96 28.20
C LYS A 111 2.96 6.86 27.86
N ALA A 112 2.45 7.77 27.02
CA ALA A 112 1.09 7.71 26.49
C ALA A 112 0.86 6.47 25.62
N GLN A 113 1.81 6.14 24.77
CA GLN A 113 1.75 4.91 23.95
C GLN A 113 1.67 3.65 24.80
N MET A 114 2.49 3.57 25.86
CA MET A 114 2.43 2.45 26.80
C MET A 114 1.05 2.36 27.48
N ARG A 115 0.42 3.48 27.84
CA ARG A 115 -0.94 3.49 28.39
C ARG A 115 -1.98 3.03 27.38
N ARG A 116 -1.90 3.52 26.13
CA ARG A 116 -2.79 3.08 25.04
C ARG A 116 -2.66 1.57 24.79
N LEU A 117 -1.43 1.04 24.87
CA LEU A 117 -1.21 -0.41 24.71
C LEU A 117 -1.83 -1.21 25.87
N ILE A 118 -1.71 -0.73 27.11
CA ILE A 118 -2.37 -1.33 28.28
C ILE A 118 -3.90 -1.30 28.10
N ASP A 119 -4.44 -0.20 27.62
CA ASP A 119 -5.89 -0.03 27.41
C ASP A 119 -6.41 -0.96 26.31
N ALA A 120 -5.66 -1.09 25.21
CA ALA A 120 -5.94 -2.06 24.14
C ALA A 120 -5.93 -3.50 24.69
N GLY A 121 -4.91 -3.85 25.49
CA GLY A 121 -4.82 -5.15 26.15
C GLY A 121 -6.02 -5.43 27.05
N ASN A 122 -6.42 -4.46 27.88
CA ASN A 122 -7.60 -4.59 28.74
C ASN A 122 -8.91 -4.75 27.95
N LYS A 123 -9.07 -4.05 26.84
CA LYS A 123 -10.21 -4.21 25.93
C LYS A 123 -10.24 -5.60 25.29
N ILE A 124 -9.08 -6.12 24.88
CA ILE A 124 -8.95 -7.48 24.32
C ILE A 124 -9.36 -8.52 25.37
N VAL A 125 -8.84 -8.40 26.59
CA VAL A 125 -9.21 -9.27 27.71
C VAL A 125 -10.72 -9.20 27.98
N GLY A 126 -11.29 -7.98 28.03
CA GLY A 126 -12.73 -7.77 28.25
C GLY A 126 -13.60 -8.45 27.19
N MET A 127 -13.27 -8.28 25.89
CA MET A 127 -14.00 -8.91 24.78
C MET A 127 -13.90 -10.44 24.84
N THR A 128 -12.73 -10.96 25.20
CA THR A 128 -12.51 -12.42 25.30
C THR A 128 -13.34 -13.04 26.43
N TYR A 129 -13.43 -12.37 27.58
CA TYR A 129 -14.27 -12.84 28.70
C TYR A 129 -15.78 -12.68 28.45
N ALA A 130 -16.19 -11.66 27.68
CA ALA A 130 -17.61 -11.47 27.32
C ALA A 130 -18.14 -12.62 26.43
N GLY A 131 -17.32 -13.18 25.55
CA GLY A 131 -17.64 -14.35 24.74
C GLY A 131 -18.84 -14.14 23.78
N GLU A 132 -19.17 -12.90 23.43
CA GLU A 132 -20.34 -12.54 22.60
C GLU A 132 -20.08 -12.78 21.11
N ASP A 133 -18.81 -12.73 20.67
CA ASP A 133 -18.41 -12.89 19.28
C ASP A 133 -17.67 -14.23 19.08
N GLU A 134 -17.63 -14.70 17.84
CA GLU A 134 -16.82 -15.86 17.45
C GLU A 134 -15.31 -15.56 17.64
N PRO A 135 -14.49 -16.59 17.97
CA PRO A 135 -13.03 -16.40 18.19
C PRO A 135 -12.31 -15.68 17.04
N SER A 136 -12.68 -15.95 15.80
CA SER A 136 -12.14 -15.29 14.60
C SER A 136 -12.42 -13.79 14.57
N VAL A 137 -13.61 -13.37 14.99
CA VAL A 137 -14.02 -11.96 15.06
C VAL A 137 -13.28 -11.26 16.19
N ILE A 138 -13.11 -11.90 17.35
CA ILE A 138 -12.35 -11.37 18.49
C ILE A 138 -10.89 -11.17 18.10
N MET A 139 -10.28 -12.13 17.39
CA MET A 139 -8.90 -12.03 16.89
C MET A 139 -8.72 -10.82 15.95
N ASN A 140 -9.62 -10.63 14.98
CA ASN A 140 -9.55 -9.50 14.06
C ASN A 140 -9.72 -8.14 14.79
N LYS A 141 -10.63 -8.07 15.76
CA LYS A 141 -10.80 -6.87 16.61
C LYS A 141 -9.58 -6.59 17.47
N ALA A 142 -8.94 -7.63 18.01
CA ALA A 142 -7.74 -7.51 18.82
C ALA A 142 -6.56 -7.00 17.98
N GLU A 143 -6.36 -7.56 16.79
CA GLU A 143 -5.35 -7.09 15.84
C GLU A 143 -5.56 -5.60 15.50
N GLN A 144 -6.80 -5.19 15.21
CA GLN A 144 -7.11 -3.79 14.90
C GLN A 144 -6.78 -2.87 16.07
N LEU A 145 -7.13 -3.24 17.31
CA LEU A 145 -6.82 -2.43 18.50
C LEU A 145 -5.32 -2.24 18.73
N VAL A 146 -4.51 -3.28 18.49
CA VAL A 146 -3.04 -3.18 18.59
C VAL A 146 -2.47 -2.32 17.46
N LEU A 147 -2.98 -2.47 16.24
CA LEU A 147 -2.56 -1.67 15.09
C LEU A 147 -2.91 -0.18 15.26
N ASP A 148 -4.07 0.12 15.84
CA ASP A 148 -4.49 1.51 16.11
C ASP A 148 -3.54 2.21 17.08
N VAL A 149 -2.99 1.49 18.06
CA VAL A 149 -1.95 2.04 18.97
C VAL A 149 -0.67 2.37 18.20
N GLY A 150 -0.24 1.51 17.27
CA GLY A 150 0.94 1.73 16.43
C GLY A 150 0.72 2.79 15.34
N GLY A 151 -0.50 2.89 14.81
CA GLY A 151 -0.85 3.81 13.72
C GLY A 151 -0.95 5.28 14.14
N GLN A 152 -1.29 5.57 15.38
CA GLN A 152 -1.33 6.95 15.89
C GLN A 152 0.06 7.61 15.99
N THR A 153 1.12 6.84 15.91
CA THR A 153 2.51 7.36 15.92
C THR A 153 3.00 7.77 14.51
N GLN A 154 2.26 7.44 13.44
CA GLN A 154 2.66 7.70 12.04
C GLN A 154 1.61 8.45 11.22
N SER A 155 0.51 8.86 11.79
CA SER A 155 -0.48 9.61 11.02
C SER A 155 -0.64 11.00 11.58
N GLU A 156 0.11 11.89 10.98
CA GLU A 156 -0.55 13.01 10.34
C GLU A 156 0.29 13.36 9.14
N SER A 157 -0.33 13.30 7.96
CA SER A 157 0.21 13.93 6.76
C SER A 157 0.23 15.43 7.01
N THR A 158 1.19 15.86 7.83
CA THR A 158 1.54 17.26 7.97
C THR A 158 1.87 17.74 6.56
N PHE A 159 1.32 18.89 6.17
CA PHE A 159 1.69 19.52 4.92
C PHE A 159 3.20 19.63 4.86
N SER A 160 3.83 18.95 3.89
CA SER A 160 5.27 19.05 3.70
C SER A 160 5.58 20.36 2.99
N PRO A 161 6.48 21.21 3.52
CA PRO A 161 6.94 22.39 2.82
C PRO A 161 7.45 22.01 1.44
N ILE A 162 7.08 22.75 0.40
CA ILE A 162 7.48 22.43 -0.98
C ILE A 162 9.02 22.40 -1.12
N GLY A 163 9.73 23.19 -0.31
CA GLY A 163 11.21 23.21 -0.30
C GLY A 163 11.83 21.85 -0.03
N ASP A 164 11.33 21.11 0.97
CA ASP A 164 11.85 19.79 1.35
C ASP A 164 11.55 18.76 0.26
N VAL A 165 10.36 18.85 -0.33
CA VAL A 165 9.96 17.99 -1.46
C VAL A 165 10.82 18.26 -2.69
N VAL A 166 11.17 19.51 -2.97
CA VAL A 166 12.05 19.91 -4.08
C VAL A 166 13.45 19.35 -3.88
N LEU A 167 14.03 19.48 -2.69
CA LEU A 167 15.38 18.94 -2.39
C LEU A 167 15.42 17.42 -2.58
N THR A 168 14.43 16.70 -2.06
CA THR A 168 14.30 15.25 -2.24
C THR A 168 14.17 14.85 -3.72
N ASN A 169 13.41 15.65 -4.52
CA ASN A 169 13.29 15.38 -5.96
C ASN A 169 14.58 15.70 -6.73
N ILE A 170 15.32 16.75 -6.37
CA ILE A 170 16.61 17.06 -6.99
C ILE A 170 17.62 15.94 -6.71
N ASP A 171 17.70 15.44 -5.48
CA ASP A 171 18.56 14.30 -5.14
C ASP A 171 18.20 13.04 -5.95
N ARG A 172 16.89 12.77 -6.08
CA ARG A 172 16.39 11.67 -6.94
C ARG A 172 16.81 11.86 -8.41
N LEU A 173 16.64 13.06 -8.97
CA LEU A 173 17.02 13.38 -10.35
C LEU A 173 18.52 13.24 -10.57
N SER A 174 19.33 13.69 -9.60
CA SER A 174 20.79 13.54 -9.65
C SER A 174 21.21 12.07 -9.70
N LYS A 175 20.60 11.21 -8.88
CA LYS A 175 20.85 9.76 -8.89
C LYS A 175 20.44 9.13 -10.23
N LEU A 176 19.31 9.55 -10.80
CA LEU A 176 18.87 9.08 -12.11
C LEU A 176 19.79 9.53 -13.24
N GLN A 177 20.34 10.73 -13.16
CA GLN A 177 21.29 11.24 -14.14
C GLN A 177 22.61 10.44 -14.15
N GLN A 178 23.05 9.98 -12.99
CA GLN A 178 24.24 9.13 -12.87
C GLN A 178 24.03 7.73 -13.49
N HIS A 179 22.77 7.26 -13.55
CA HIS A 179 22.40 5.96 -14.10
C HIS A 179 21.51 6.12 -15.34
N LYS A 180 21.98 6.89 -16.33
CA LYS A 180 21.26 7.11 -17.58
C LYS A 180 20.84 5.78 -18.23
N GLY A 181 19.53 5.61 -18.46
CA GLY A 181 18.95 4.40 -19.05
C GLY A 181 18.51 3.33 -18.05
N SER A 182 18.67 3.52 -16.73
CA SER A 182 18.11 2.60 -15.75
C SER A 182 16.61 2.81 -15.59
N ILE A 183 15.88 1.70 -15.50
CA ILE A 183 14.44 1.66 -15.23
C ILE A 183 14.22 2.09 -13.76
N THR A 184 13.34 3.09 -13.53
CA THR A 184 13.09 3.64 -12.18
C THR A 184 12.12 2.81 -11.36
N GLY A 185 11.18 2.15 -12.03
CA GLY A 185 10.20 1.25 -11.41
C GLY A 185 10.70 -0.18 -11.28
N VAL A 186 9.79 -1.10 -10.96
CA VAL A 186 10.04 -2.55 -10.99
C VAL A 186 9.96 -2.99 -12.46
N PRO A 187 11.04 -3.53 -13.05
CA PRO A 187 11.02 -4.01 -14.44
C PRO A 187 10.02 -5.13 -14.62
N THR A 188 9.27 -5.10 -15.71
CA THR A 188 8.36 -6.19 -16.10
C THR A 188 9.11 -7.38 -16.72
N GLY A 189 10.32 -7.12 -17.22
CA GLY A 189 11.12 -8.07 -17.99
C GLY A 189 10.77 -8.11 -19.48
N PHE A 190 9.87 -7.25 -19.95
CA PHE A 190 9.57 -7.00 -21.35
C PHE A 190 10.18 -5.64 -21.76
N ARG A 191 11.22 -5.67 -22.59
CA ARG A 191 12.07 -4.51 -22.88
C ARG A 191 11.28 -3.30 -23.38
N ASP A 192 10.42 -3.49 -24.38
CA ASP A 192 9.69 -2.39 -25.00
C ASP A 192 8.55 -1.87 -24.09
N LEU A 193 7.99 -2.73 -23.23
CA LEU A 193 7.03 -2.33 -22.21
C LEU A 193 7.73 -1.52 -21.11
N ASP A 194 8.89 -1.99 -20.66
CA ASP A 194 9.69 -1.31 -19.64
C ASP A 194 10.20 0.05 -20.15
N PHE A 195 10.56 0.15 -21.42
CA PHE A 195 10.91 1.43 -22.03
C PHE A 195 9.74 2.43 -22.03
N LYS A 196 8.50 1.98 -22.32
CA LYS A 196 7.31 2.85 -22.33
C LYS A 196 6.84 3.23 -20.92
N LEU A 197 6.90 2.32 -19.97
CA LEU A 197 6.42 2.53 -18.60
C LEU A 197 7.51 3.06 -17.66
N ASN A 198 8.79 2.97 -18.07
CA ASN A 198 9.95 3.13 -17.20
C ASN A 198 9.92 2.18 -15.99
N GLY A 199 9.40 0.95 -16.21
CA GLY A 199 9.03 -0.03 -15.20
C GLY A 199 7.75 0.31 -14.44
N LEU A 200 7.31 -0.60 -13.58
CA LEU A 200 6.12 -0.42 -12.74
C LEU A 200 6.47 0.51 -11.58
N GLN A 201 5.87 1.70 -11.54
CA GLN A 201 6.22 2.72 -10.55
C GLN A 201 5.60 2.39 -9.18
N ARG A 202 6.34 2.73 -8.11
CA ARG A 202 5.82 2.57 -6.74
C ARG A 202 4.55 3.39 -6.54
N SER A 203 3.63 2.85 -5.74
CA SER A 203 2.32 3.45 -5.44
C SER A 203 1.35 3.53 -6.62
N ASP A 204 1.70 2.98 -7.82
CA ASP A 204 0.78 2.93 -8.95
C ASP A 204 -0.14 1.72 -8.88
N LEU A 205 -1.40 1.94 -9.28
CA LEU A 205 -2.36 0.89 -9.60
C LEU A 205 -2.39 0.69 -11.11
N ILE A 206 -1.98 -0.49 -11.55
CA ILE A 206 -1.94 -0.90 -12.94
C ILE A 206 -3.09 -1.87 -13.20
N LEU A 207 -4.02 -1.50 -14.05
CA LEU A 207 -5.10 -2.37 -14.48
C LEU A 207 -4.71 -3.11 -15.75
N VAL A 208 -4.73 -4.44 -15.71
CA VAL A 208 -4.55 -5.31 -16.89
C VAL A 208 -5.87 -5.99 -17.21
N ALA A 209 -6.49 -5.63 -18.34
CA ALA A 209 -7.80 -6.16 -18.69
C ALA A 209 -7.79 -6.84 -20.06
N ALA A 210 -8.57 -7.92 -20.17
CA ALA A 210 -8.68 -8.68 -21.41
C ALA A 210 -9.98 -9.50 -21.44
N ARG A 211 -10.35 -9.95 -22.64
CA ARG A 211 -11.36 -11.03 -22.78
C ARG A 211 -10.77 -12.37 -22.31
N PRO A 212 -11.59 -13.34 -21.92
CA PRO A 212 -11.12 -14.69 -21.61
C PRO A 212 -10.24 -15.27 -22.72
N ALA A 213 -9.29 -16.11 -22.36
CA ALA A 213 -8.34 -16.78 -23.27
C ALA A 213 -7.33 -15.88 -24.02
N MET A 214 -7.32 -14.55 -23.78
CA MET A 214 -6.30 -13.65 -24.33
C MET A 214 -4.92 -13.81 -23.67
N GLY A 215 -4.82 -14.56 -22.56
CA GLY A 215 -3.55 -14.79 -21.86
C GLY A 215 -3.28 -13.82 -20.70
N LYS A 216 -4.33 -13.17 -20.14
CA LYS A 216 -4.21 -12.20 -19.04
C LYS A 216 -3.39 -12.74 -17.85
N THR A 217 -3.79 -13.88 -17.30
CA THR A 217 -3.07 -14.55 -16.18
C THR A 217 -1.64 -14.95 -16.59
N ALA A 218 -1.45 -15.47 -17.82
CA ALA A 218 -0.13 -15.84 -18.32
C ALA A 218 0.82 -14.63 -18.40
N PHE A 219 0.33 -13.50 -18.90
CA PHE A 219 1.10 -12.26 -19.02
C PHE A 219 1.59 -11.78 -17.64
N THR A 220 0.68 -11.68 -16.66
CA THR A 220 1.04 -11.22 -15.31
C THR A 220 1.86 -12.23 -14.54
N LEU A 221 1.66 -13.52 -14.81
CA LEU A 221 2.49 -14.59 -14.23
C LEU A 221 3.92 -14.53 -14.78
N ASN A 222 4.11 -14.21 -16.07
CA ASN A 222 5.45 -13.98 -16.63
C ASN A 222 6.11 -12.73 -16.03
N ILE A 223 5.36 -11.65 -15.80
CA ILE A 223 5.88 -10.49 -15.05
C ILE A 223 6.31 -10.92 -13.64
N ALA A 224 5.46 -11.66 -12.90
CA ALA A 224 5.79 -12.16 -11.58
C ALA A 224 7.07 -13.01 -11.58
N GLN A 225 7.20 -13.91 -12.56
CA GLN A 225 8.38 -14.75 -12.78
C GLN A 225 9.63 -13.89 -13.04
N ASN A 226 9.57 -12.96 -14.00
CA ASN A 226 10.69 -12.08 -14.34
C ASN A 226 11.14 -11.24 -13.13
N VAL A 227 10.19 -10.75 -12.33
CA VAL A 227 10.49 -9.97 -11.12
C VAL A 227 11.08 -10.84 -10.02
N ALA A 228 10.48 -12.00 -9.74
CA ALA A 228 10.90 -12.83 -8.61
C ALA A 228 12.20 -13.63 -8.90
N MET A 229 12.35 -14.14 -10.13
CA MET A 229 13.49 -14.97 -10.53
C MET A 229 14.61 -14.13 -11.18
N GLY A 230 14.25 -13.24 -12.12
CA GLY A 230 15.21 -12.45 -12.89
C GLY A 230 15.91 -11.37 -12.07
N ILE A 231 15.15 -10.55 -11.34
CA ILE A 231 15.70 -9.44 -10.53
C ILE A 231 15.67 -9.69 -9.02
N LYS A 232 15.23 -10.87 -8.58
CA LYS A 232 15.19 -11.34 -7.18
C LYS A 232 14.45 -10.36 -6.25
N ARG A 233 13.27 -9.89 -6.69
CA ARG A 233 12.39 -9.03 -5.90
C ARG A 233 11.21 -9.83 -5.36
N THR A 234 10.65 -9.37 -4.24
CA THR A 234 9.53 -10.05 -3.59
C THR A 234 8.21 -9.71 -4.25
N VAL A 235 7.49 -10.75 -4.71
CA VAL A 235 6.20 -10.66 -5.38
C VAL A 235 5.13 -11.38 -4.57
N ALA A 236 4.01 -10.70 -4.29
CA ALA A 236 2.79 -11.31 -3.77
C ALA A 236 1.78 -11.50 -4.90
N PHE A 237 1.34 -12.72 -5.15
CA PHE A 237 0.37 -13.07 -6.18
C PHE A 237 -0.90 -13.65 -5.54
N PHE A 238 -2.00 -12.91 -5.60
CA PHE A 238 -3.31 -13.36 -5.15
C PHE A 238 -4.09 -13.94 -6.34
N SER A 239 -4.35 -15.24 -6.30
CA SER A 239 -5.08 -15.97 -7.34
C SER A 239 -6.46 -16.37 -6.84
N LEU A 240 -7.48 -15.71 -7.34
CA LEU A 240 -8.86 -15.98 -6.94
C LEU A 240 -9.60 -16.90 -7.93
N GLU A 241 -9.01 -17.16 -9.10
CA GLU A 241 -9.58 -18.01 -10.15
C GLU A 241 -8.90 -19.39 -10.22
N MET A 242 -7.59 -19.43 -10.03
CA MET A 242 -6.79 -20.64 -10.21
C MET A 242 -6.12 -21.06 -8.90
N SER A 243 -5.98 -22.38 -8.68
CA SER A 243 -5.22 -22.87 -7.53
C SER A 243 -3.70 -22.62 -7.71
N LYS A 244 -2.99 -22.56 -6.59
CA LYS A 244 -1.53 -22.38 -6.59
C LYS A 244 -0.80 -23.46 -7.37
N GLU A 245 -1.29 -24.72 -7.32
CA GLU A 245 -0.70 -25.83 -8.09
C GLU A 245 -0.80 -25.61 -9.59
N GLN A 246 -1.94 -25.07 -10.06
CA GLN A 246 -2.12 -24.74 -11.48
C GLN A 246 -1.20 -23.62 -11.93
N LEU A 247 -1.00 -22.59 -11.09
CA LEU A 247 -0.07 -21.48 -11.39
C LEU A 247 1.37 -21.97 -11.41
N VAL A 248 1.78 -22.77 -10.42
CA VAL A 248 3.12 -23.35 -10.36
C VAL A 248 3.37 -24.24 -11.59
N GLY A 249 2.39 -25.04 -12.01
CA GLY A 249 2.48 -25.83 -13.25
C GLY A 249 2.71 -24.97 -14.50
N ARG A 250 2.06 -23.80 -14.60
CA ARG A 250 2.28 -22.85 -15.72
C ARG A 250 3.67 -22.21 -15.68
N ILE A 251 4.14 -21.80 -14.49
CA ILE A 251 5.49 -21.26 -14.32
C ILE A 251 6.51 -22.34 -14.71
N LEU A 252 6.33 -23.57 -14.24
CA LEU A 252 7.21 -24.68 -14.53
C LEU A 252 7.30 -24.95 -16.02
N SER A 253 6.15 -24.97 -16.74
CA SER A 253 6.09 -25.08 -18.21
C SER A 253 6.89 -23.96 -18.89
N SER A 254 6.70 -22.73 -18.44
CA SER A 254 7.37 -21.55 -18.99
C SER A 254 8.89 -21.58 -18.77
N VAL A 255 9.34 -21.96 -17.55
CA VAL A 255 10.78 -21.99 -17.18
C VAL A 255 11.48 -23.18 -17.82
N ALA A 256 10.92 -24.36 -17.71
CA ALA A 256 11.51 -25.59 -18.30
C ALA A 256 11.44 -25.61 -19.84
N GLY A 257 10.59 -24.77 -20.44
CA GLY A 257 10.35 -24.78 -21.89
C GLY A 257 9.68 -26.08 -22.38
N ILE A 258 8.82 -26.67 -21.54
CA ILE A 258 8.08 -27.90 -21.80
C ILE A 258 6.59 -27.54 -21.92
N GLU A 259 5.93 -28.08 -22.94
CA GLU A 259 4.51 -27.87 -23.17
C GLU A 259 3.67 -28.22 -21.95
N SER A 260 2.76 -27.31 -21.56
CA SER A 260 1.87 -27.49 -20.40
C SER A 260 1.07 -28.82 -20.46
N ASP A 261 0.74 -29.28 -21.67
CA ASP A 261 -0.01 -30.52 -21.88
C ASP A 261 0.83 -31.76 -21.59
N LYS A 262 2.14 -31.73 -21.92
CA LYS A 262 3.08 -32.79 -21.56
C LYS A 262 3.28 -32.89 -20.06
N LEU A 263 3.45 -31.75 -19.38
CA LEU A 263 3.55 -31.71 -17.93
C LEU A 263 2.29 -32.26 -17.26
N ARG A 264 1.11 -31.84 -17.74
CA ARG A 264 -0.18 -32.28 -17.18
C ARG A 264 -0.42 -33.78 -17.34
N LYS A 265 0.02 -34.36 -18.48
CA LYS A 265 -0.13 -35.81 -18.77
C LYS A 265 1.02 -36.65 -18.20
N ALA A 266 2.06 -36.00 -17.65
CA ALA A 266 3.32 -36.63 -17.26
C ALA A 266 3.98 -37.43 -18.41
N ASP A 267 3.76 -36.98 -19.67
CA ASP A 267 4.33 -37.55 -20.88
C ASP A 267 5.69 -36.92 -21.18
N MET A 268 6.68 -37.25 -20.37
CA MET A 268 8.00 -36.62 -20.37
C MET A 268 9.09 -37.68 -20.52
N ASP A 269 10.07 -37.39 -21.34
CA ASP A 269 11.27 -38.19 -21.45
C ASP A 269 12.30 -37.87 -20.32
N PRO A 270 13.38 -38.65 -20.14
CA PRO A 270 14.40 -38.39 -19.14
C PRO A 270 15.07 -37.01 -19.27
N ASN A 271 15.19 -36.47 -20.48
CA ASN A 271 15.76 -35.13 -20.71
C ASN A 271 14.79 -34.03 -20.28
N ASP A 272 13.49 -34.22 -20.52
CA ASP A 272 12.45 -33.30 -20.05
C ASP A 272 12.39 -33.28 -18.52
N TRP A 273 12.55 -34.44 -17.87
CA TRP A 273 12.68 -34.51 -16.41
C TRP A 273 13.88 -33.74 -15.87
N GLY A 274 15.02 -33.79 -16.58
CA GLY A 274 16.19 -32.98 -16.23
C GLY A 274 15.91 -31.49 -16.26
N LYS A 275 15.20 -30.99 -17.30
CA LYS A 275 14.79 -29.59 -17.42
C LYS A 275 13.79 -29.19 -16.32
N VAL A 276 12.83 -30.07 -16.00
CA VAL A 276 11.86 -29.84 -14.91
C VAL A 276 12.57 -29.69 -13.57
N MET A 277 13.52 -30.57 -13.26
CA MET A 277 14.27 -30.50 -12.00
C MET A 277 15.12 -29.23 -11.90
N ALA A 278 15.78 -28.82 -12.98
CA ALA A 278 16.53 -27.58 -13.05
C ALA A 278 15.63 -26.36 -12.84
N ALA A 279 14.47 -26.34 -13.50
CA ALA A 279 13.48 -25.28 -13.33
C ALA A 279 12.92 -25.23 -11.89
N ALA A 280 12.66 -26.39 -11.28
CA ALA A 280 12.19 -26.49 -9.91
C ALA A 280 13.22 -25.94 -8.90
N ASP A 281 14.51 -26.22 -9.10
CA ASP A 281 15.59 -25.68 -8.27
C ASP A 281 15.65 -24.14 -8.38
N GLU A 282 15.60 -23.59 -9.59
CA GLU A 282 15.57 -22.14 -9.83
C GLU A 282 14.34 -21.49 -9.18
N MET A 283 13.15 -22.09 -9.35
CA MET A 283 11.91 -21.62 -8.76
C MET A 283 11.92 -21.66 -7.23
N SER A 284 12.57 -22.63 -6.63
CA SER A 284 12.66 -22.77 -5.16
C SER A 284 13.38 -21.60 -4.48
N GLN A 285 14.23 -20.90 -5.22
CA GLN A 285 14.99 -19.73 -4.75
C GLN A 285 14.27 -18.40 -5.04
N ALA A 286 13.11 -18.43 -5.71
CA ALA A 286 12.37 -17.25 -6.09
C ALA A 286 11.54 -16.69 -4.93
N SER A 287 11.55 -15.38 -4.73
CA SER A 287 10.70 -14.70 -3.75
C SER A 287 9.30 -14.43 -4.31
N LEU A 288 8.61 -15.49 -4.77
CA LEU A 288 7.23 -15.45 -5.26
C LEU A 288 6.30 -16.13 -4.27
N PHE A 289 5.39 -15.36 -3.68
CA PHE A 289 4.42 -15.83 -2.69
C PHE A 289 3.03 -15.85 -3.32
N ILE A 290 2.40 -17.02 -3.35
CA ILE A 290 1.08 -17.24 -3.98
C ILE A 290 0.06 -17.50 -2.91
N ASP A 291 -1.06 -16.79 -2.98
CA ASP A 291 -2.24 -16.97 -2.12
C ASP A 291 -3.45 -17.28 -3.00
N ASP A 292 -4.06 -18.44 -2.82
CA ASP A 292 -5.26 -18.90 -3.54
C ASP A 292 -6.49 -19.02 -2.62
N THR A 293 -6.51 -18.25 -1.52
CA THR A 293 -7.64 -18.24 -0.58
C THR A 293 -8.90 -17.73 -1.27
N PRO A 294 -9.99 -18.55 -1.34
CA PRO A 294 -11.23 -18.11 -1.94
C PRO A 294 -11.94 -17.07 -1.07
N GLY A 295 -12.66 -16.14 -1.71
CA GLY A 295 -13.46 -15.14 -1.01
C GLY A 295 -12.65 -14.10 -0.24
N LEU A 296 -11.42 -13.85 -0.66
CA LEU A 296 -10.50 -12.90 -0.03
C LEU A 296 -11.09 -11.48 -0.03
N THR A 297 -11.12 -10.84 1.14
CA THR A 297 -11.45 -9.42 1.25
C THR A 297 -10.21 -8.55 1.13
N VAL A 298 -10.41 -7.26 0.83
CA VAL A 298 -9.29 -6.30 0.78
C VAL A 298 -8.58 -6.17 2.14
N GLN A 299 -9.30 -6.37 3.25
CA GLN A 299 -8.72 -6.32 4.60
C GLN A 299 -7.82 -7.52 4.88
N ASP A 300 -8.28 -8.72 4.53
CA ASP A 300 -7.46 -9.93 4.67
C ASP A 300 -6.18 -9.82 3.82
N MET A 301 -6.32 -9.32 2.58
CA MET A 301 -5.17 -9.03 1.72
C MET A 301 -4.19 -8.07 2.39
N ARG A 302 -4.68 -6.96 2.97
CA ARG A 302 -3.84 -5.97 3.65
C ARG A 302 -3.08 -6.57 4.82
N ALA A 303 -3.74 -7.39 5.65
CA ALA A 303 -3.12 -8.08 6.77
C ALA A 303 -2.01 -9.04 6.31
N LYS A 304 -2.29 -9.88 5.28
CA LYS A 304 -1.29 -10.79 4.69
C LYS A 304 -0.10 -10.04 4.09
N LEU A 305 -0.35 -8.92 3.38
CA LEU A 305 0.72 -8.09 2.79
C LEU A 305 1.60 -7.43 3.85
N ARG A 306 1.04 -6.97 4.97
CA ARG A 306 1.82 -6.43 6.09
C ARG A 306 2.77 -7.46 6.66
N ARG A 307 2.28 -8.67 6.91
CA ARG A 307 3.09 -9.77 7.41
C ARG A 307 4.21 -10.11 6.43
N LEU A 308 3.87 -10.30 5.15
CA LEU A 308 4.85 -10.61 4.10
C LEU A 308 5.93 -9.52 4.01
N LYS A 309 5.53 -8.23 4.06
CA LYS A 309 6.47 -7.11 3.98
C LYS A 309 7.47 -7.09 5.13
N VAL A 310 7.04 -7.48 6.35
CA VAL A 310 7.92 -7.55 7.53
C VAL A 310 8.87 -8.74 7.44
N GLU A 311 8.39 -9.91 6.99
CA GLU A 311 9.16 -11.16 6.98
C GLU A 311 10.14 -11.25 5.78
N HIS A 312 9.72 -10.78 4.60
CA HIS A 312 10.44 -11.01 3.33
C HIS A 312 10.63 -9.76 2.47
N GLY A 313 10.05 -8.62 2.88
CA GLY A 313 9.94 -7.46 2.00
C GLY A 313 8.76 -7.58 1.04
N LEU A 314 8.52 -6.52 0.23
CA LEU A 314 7.46 -6.50 -0.77
C LEU A 314 7.81 -5.49 -1.85
N ASP A 315 7.83 -5.92 -3.13
CA ASP A 315 8.16 -5.06 -4.27
C ASP A 315 7.04 -5.00 -5.33
N LEU A 316 6.19 -6.04 -5.43
CA LEU A 316 5.08 -6.08 -6.39
C LEU A 316 3.91 -6.89 -5.82
N VAL A 317 2.70 -6.42 -6.06
CA VAL A 317 1.45 -7.14 -5.75
C VAL A 317 0.67 -7.39 -7.03
N ILE A 318 0.18 -8.61 -7.23
CA ILE A 318 -0.67 -8.99 -8.37
C ILE A 318 -1.96 -9.62 -7.83
N VAL A 319 -3.11 -9.25 -8.42
CA VAL A 319 -4.44 -9.74 -8.04
C VAL A 319 -5.17 -10.26 -9.28
N ASP A 320 -5.40 -11.57 -9.35
CA ASP A 320 -6.08 -12.24 -10.46
C ASP A 320 -7.37 -12.94 -10.01
N TYR A 321 -8.54 -12.38 -10.25
CA TYR A 321 -8.94 -11.08 -10.77
C TYR A 321 -9.94 -10.40 -9.81
N ILE A 322 -10.02 -9.09 -9.88
CA ILE A 322 -10.72 -8.27 -8.87
C ILE A 322 -12.20 -8.55 -8.75
N GLN A 323 -12.87 -9.02 -9.81
CA GLN A 323 -14.30 -9.34 -9.76
C GLN A 323 -14.61 -10.60 -8.93
N LEU A 324 -13.64 -11.36 -8.45
CA LEU A 324 -13.84 -12.47 -7.52
C LEU A 324 -13.63 -12.09 -6.05
N MET A 325 -13.11 -10.88 -5.79
CA MET A 325 -12.99 -10.38 -4.42
C MET A 325 -14.37 -10.12 -3.81
N GLN A 326 -14.46 -10.30 -2.49
CA GLN A 326 -15.67 -10.00 -1.73
C GLN A 326 -15.62 -8.57 -1.19
N GLY A 327 -16.74 -7.84 -1.42
CA GLY A 327 -16.99 -6.54 -0.79
C GLY A 327 -17.65 -6.71 0.58
N ARG A 328 -17.74 -5.61 1.35
CA ARG A 328 -18.36 -5.59 2.69
C ARG A 328 -19.89 -5.73 2.68
N SER A 329 -20.57 -5.48 1.57
CA SER A 329 -22.03 -5.45 1.54
C SER A 329 -22.61 -6.73 0.95
N SER A 330 -23.35 -7.48 1.77
CA SER A 330 -24.04 -8.74 1.42
C SER A 330 -25.35 -8.55 0.65
N GLY A 331 -25.48 -7.52 -0.20
CA GLY A 331 -26.72 -7.24 -0.93
C GLY A 331 -26.76 -7.90 -2.32
N LYS A 332 -27.84 -8.62 -2.65
CA LYS A 332 -28.04 -9.24 -3.96
C LYS A 332 -28.60 -8.23 -4.96
N GLY A 333 -27.80 -7.78 -5.95
CA GLY A 333 -28.22 -6.93 -7.07
C GLY A 333 -27.05 -6.48 -7.95
N SER A 334 -27.28 -6.25 -9.24
CA SER A 334 -26.23 -5.85 -10.20
C SER A 334 -25.64 -4.44 -9.92
N GLU A 335 -26.45 -3.51 -9.42
CA GLU A 335 -25.99 -2.18 -9.00
C GLU A 335 -25.03 -2.25 -7.80
N ASN A 336 -25.28 -3.21 -6.91
CA ASN A 336 -24.44 -3.47 -5.75
C ASN A 336 -23.04 -3.97 -6.19
N ARG A 337 -22.96 -4.75 -7.26
CA ARG A 337 -21.70 -5.29 -7.78
C ARG A 337 -20.78 -4.22 -8.37
N GLN A 338 -21.33 -3.23 -9.07
CA GLN A 338 -20.52 -2.09 -9.56
C GLN A 338 -19.96 -1.26 -8.40
N GLN A 339 -20.75 -1.06 -7.35
CA GLN A 339 -20.30 -0.35 -6.15
C GLN A 339 -19.20 -1.13 -5.41
N GLU A 340 -19.33 -2.45 -5.28
CA GLU A 340 -18.32 -3.32 -4.68
C GLU A 340 -16.99 -3.26 -5.45
N VAL A 341 -17.02 -3.38 -6.77
CA VAL A 341 -15.82 -3.29 -7.60
C VAL A 341 -15.18 -1.90 -7.49
N SER A 342 -15.99 -0.85 -7.38
CA SER A 342 -15.52 0.51 -7.16
C SER A 342 -14.82 0.67 -5.80
N GLU A 343 -15.39 0.09 -4.75
CA GLU A 343 -14.78 0.09 -3.42
C GLU A 343 -13.47 -0.70 -3.41
N ILE A 344 -13.44 -1.87 -4.05
CA ILE A 344 -12.25 -2.70 -4.17
C ILE A 344 -11.13 -1.92 -4.91
N SER A 345 -11.46 -1.27 -6.03
CA SER A 345 -10.51 -0.47 -6.81
C SER A 345 -9.82 0.62 -5.97
N ARG A 346 -10.62 1.43 -5.28
CA ARG A 346 -10.10 2.47 -4.38
C ARG A 346 -9.20 1.89 -3.30
N ASN A 347 -9.62 0.79 -2.70
CA ASN A 347 -8.84 0.13 -1.65
C ASN A 347 -7.53 -0.46 -2.19
N LEU A 348 -7.49 -1.01 -3.41
CA LEU A 348 -6.26 -1.47 -4.06
C LEU A 348 -5.30 -0.29 -4.32
N LYS A 349 -5.83 0.88 -4.73
CA LYS A 349 -5.01 2.09 -4.84
C LYS A 349 -4.46 2.56 -3.49
N LEU A 350 -5.24 2.45 -2.41
CA LEU A 350 -4.78 2.74 -1.06
C LEU A 350 -3.68 1.74 -0.63
N ILE A 351 -3.81 0.44 -0.94
CA ILE A 351 -2.79 -0.57 -0.70
C ILE A 351 -1.48 -0.22 -1.43
N ALA A 352 -1.56 0.14 -2.72
CA ALA A 352 -0.38 0.55 -3.48
C ALA A 352 0.37 1.71 -2.81
N ARG A 353 -0.36 2.69 -2.27
CA ARG A 353 0.21 3.84 -1.55
C ARG A 353 0.75 3.46 -0.17
N GLU A 354 -0.02 2.72 0.64
CA GLU A 354 0.35 2.30 1.99
C GLU A 354 1.63 1.47 2.01
N PHE A 355 1.73 0.52 1.09
CA PHE A 355 2.92 -0.34 0.99
C PHE A 355 4.03 0.27 0.15
N ASN A 356 3.76 1.36 -0.59
CA ASN A 356 4.67 2.00 -1.54
C ASN A 356 5.23 1.01 -2.57
N VAL A 357 4.33 0.23 -3.18
CA VAL A 357 4.63 -0.79 -4.21
C VAL A 357 3.65 -0.68 -5.36
N PRO A 358 4.03 -1.07 -6.60
CA PRO A 358 3.07 -1.23 -7.68
C PRO A 358 2.09 -2.36 -7.37
N VAL A 359 0.83 -2.16 -7.75
CA VAL A 359 -0.24 -3.17 -7.68
C VAL A 359 -0.77 -3.41 -9.08
N ILE A 360 -0.65 -4.63 -9.59
CA ILE A 360 -1.29 -5.07 -10.83
C ILE A 360 -2.62 -5.72 -10.46
N ALA A 361 -3.71 -5.16 -10.96
CA ALA A 361 -5.05 -5.70 -10.79
C ALA A 361 -5.60 -6.19 -12.12
N LEU A 362 -6.01 -7.46 -12.19
CA LEU A 362 -6.57 -8.04 -13.39
C LEU A 362 -8.08 -7.84 -13.43
N SER A 363 -8.59 -7.54 -14.62
CA SER A 363 -10.03 -7.36 -14.86
C SER A 363 -10.48 -8.07 -16.13
N GLN A 364 -11.72 -8.52 -16.14
CA GLN A 364 -12.34 -9.07 -17.33
C GLN A 364 -13.12 -7.98 -18.06
N LEU A 365 -12.98 -7.94 -19.39
CA LEU A 365 -13.71 -7.00 -20.24
C LEU A 365 -15.12 -7.45 -20.55
N SER A 366 -16.02 -6.49 -20.78
CA SER A 366 -17.38 -6.73 -21.25
C SER A 366 -17.39 -7.46 -22.61
N ARG A 367 -18.47 -8.23 -22.86
CA ARG A 367 -18.68 -8.90 -24.15
C ARG A 367 -18.95 -7.94 -25.30
N SER A 368 -19.25 -6.69 -25.03
CA SER A 368 -19.51 -5.66 -26.05
C SER A 368 -18.33 -5.43 -27.02
N VAL A 369 -17.10 -5.74 -26.59
CA VAL A 369 -15.91 -5.70 -27.45
C VAL A 369 -16.06 -6.58 -28.70
N GLU A 370 -16.69 -7.75 -28.55
CA GLU A 370 -16.80 -8.75 -29.62
C GLU A 370 -17.81 -8.35 -30.71
N SER A 371 -18.70 -7.42 -30.42
CA SER A 371 -19.72 -6.94 -31.39
C SER A 371 -19.23 -5.86 -32.34
N ARG A 372 -18.00 -5.32 -32.10
CA ARG A 372 -17.41 -4.28 -32.96
C ARG A 372 -16.64 -4.88 -34.13
N PRO A 373 -16.55 -4.15 -35.26
CA PRO A 373 -15.68 -4.55 -36.36
C PRO A 373 -14.20 -4.63 -35.95
N ASP A 374 -13.69 -3.58 -35.29
CA ASP A 374 -12.39 -3.61 -34.59
C ASP A 374 -12.59 -4.08 -33.14
N LYS A 375 -12.08 -5.26 -32.86
CA LYS A 375 -12.19 -5.93 -31.57
C LYS A 375 -11.08 -5.55 -30.60
N ARG A 376 -10.24 -4.56 -30.94
CA ARG A 376 -9.26 -4.00 -30.01
C ARG A 376 -9.98 -3.28 -28.87
N PRO A 377 -9.65 -3.62 -27.61
CA PRO A 377 -10.29 -3.00 -26.46
C PRO A 377 -10.02 -1.49 -26.35
N VAL A 378 -11.02 -0.76 -25.85
CA VAL A 378 -10.96 0.66 -25.51
C VAL A 378 -11.42 0.90 -24.08
N LEU A 379 -11.13 2.06 -23.50
CA LEU A 379 -11.46 2.36 -22.08
C LEU A 379 -12.94 2.18 -21.75
N SER A 380 -13.84 2.48 -22.69
CA SER A 380 -15.27 2.29 -22.49
C SER A 380 -15.69 0.81 -22.31
N ASP A 381 -14.85 -0.16 -22.62
CA ASP A 381 -15.15 -1.59 -22.42
C ASP A 381 -15.00 -2.04 -20.97
N LEU A 382 -14.47 -1.15 -20.10
CA LEU A 382 -14.48 -1.28 -18.64
C LEU A 382 -15.80 -0.82 -18.01
N ARG A 383 -16.86 -0.59 -18.77
CA ARG A 383 -18.11 0.10 -18.40
C ARG A 383 -18.86 -0.48 -17.18
N GLU A 384 -18.71 -1.75 -16.88
CA GLU A 384 -19.26 -2.33 -15.63
C GLU A 384 -18.45 -1.92 -14.38
N SER A 385 -17.34 -1.16 -14.60
CA SER A 385 -16.38 -0.77 -13.58
C SER A 385 -15.78 0.60 -13.92
N GLY A 386 -16.57 1.61 -14.21
CA GLY A 386 -16.10 2.96 -14.60
C GLY A 386 -15.16 3.61 -13.56
N SER A 387 -15.26 3.21 -12.31
CA SER A 387 -14.33 3.61 -11.25
C SER A 387 -12.94 3.01 -11.42
N LEU A 388 -12.81 1.78 -11.99
CA LEU A 388 -11.51 1.17 -12.25
C LEU A 388 -10.66 2.03 -13.20
N GLU A 389 -11.30 2.60 -14.23
CA GLU A 389 -10.63 3.52 -15.12
C GLU A 389 -10.15 4.77 -14.38
N GLN A 390 -10.96 5.33 -13.48
CA GLN A 390 -10.62 6.57 -12.77
C GLN A 390 -9.50 6.35 -11.75
N ASP A 391 -9.54 5.26 -11.00
CA ASP A 391 -8.62 4.97 -9.90
C ASP A 391 -7.25 4.49 -10.40
N ALA A 392 -7.20 3.74 -11.52
CA ALA A 392 -5.96 3.24 -12.10
C ALA A 392 -5.08 4.37 -12.65
N ASP A 393 -3.77 4.27 -12.41
CA ASP A 393 -2.77 5.16 -12.98
C ASP A 393 -2.40 4.73 -14.40
N ILE A 394 -2.39 3.42 -14.64
CA ILE A 394 -2.09 2.81 -15.93
C ILE A 394 -3.21 1.80 -16.24
N VAL A 395 -3.70 1.81 -17.47
CA VAL A 395 -4.64 0.81 -18.01
C VAL A 395 -4.02 0.17 -19.24
N ILE A 396 -3.90 -1.14 -19.18
CA ILE A 396 -3.33 -2.00 -20.22
C ILE A 396 -4.41 -2.99 -20.67
N PHE A 397 -4.59 -3.13 -21.96
CA PHE A 397 -5.39 -4.19 -22.53
C PHE A 397 -4.51 -5.18 -23.29
N LEU A 398 -4.90 -6.46 -23.23
CA LEU A 398 -4.30 -7.49 -24.05
C LEU A 398 -5.25 -7.85 -25.20
N TYR A 399 -4.68 -7.92 -26.40
CA TYR A 399 -5.39 -8.29 -27.60
C TYR A 399 -4.56 -9.28 -28.41
N ARG A 400 -5.22 -10.27 -28.98
CA ARG A 400 -4.61 -11.25 -29.89
C ARG A 400 -5.53 -11.45 -31.07
N ASP A 401 -5.04 -11.14 -32.27
CA ASP A 401 -5.82 -11.21 -33.48
C ASP A 401 -6.21 -12.66 -33.83
N LYS A 402 -5.27 -13.59 -33.69
CA LYS A 402 -5.49 -15.03 -33.90
C LYS A 402 -6.67 -15.63 -33.11
N TYR A 403 -7.04 -15.04 -32.01
CA TYR A 403 -8.19 -15.50 -31.22
C TYR A 403 -9.51 -15.27 -31.95
N TYR A 404 -9.58 -14.22 -32.78
CA TYR A 404 -10.78 -13.84 -33.55
C TYR A 404 -10.72 -14.27 -34.97
N ASP A 405 -9.53 -14.42 -35.56
CA ASP A 405 -9.27 -14.87 -36.93
C ASP A 405 -8.12 -15.88 -36.94
N GLU A 406 -8.46 -17.15 -37.15
CA GLU A 406 -7.49 -18.26 -37.21
C GLU A 406 -6.51 -18.13 -38.38
N ASN A 407 -6.89 -17.41 -39.44
CA ASN A 407 -6.06 -17.18 -40.64
C ASN A 407 -5.23 -15.88 -40.53
N SER A 408 -5.23 -15.20 -39.39
CA SER A 408 -4.44 -13.99 -39.22
C SER A 408 -2.95 -14.24 -39.44
N GLU A 409 -2.32 -13.35 -40.25
CA GLU A 409 -0.87 -13.34 -40.45
C GLU A 409 -0.08 -13.11 -39.15
N MET A 410 -0.74 -12.52 -38.14
CA MET A 410 -0.19 -12.28 -36.78
C MET A 410 -0.40 -13.47 -35.83
N SER A 411 -0.11 -14.69 -36.30
CA SER A 411 -0.54 -15.91 -35.59
C SER A 411 -0.09 -16.05 -34.15
N ASP A 412 1.07 -15.55 -33.78
CA ASP A 412 1.64 -15.65 -32.42
C ASP A 412 1.82 -14.29 -31.74
N GLU A 413 1.39 -13.20 -32.39
CA GLU A 413 1.53 -11.86 -31.84
C GLU A 413 0.43 -11.53 -30.83
N ALA A 414 0.81 -10.86 -29.77
CA ALA A 414 -0.06 -10.30 -28.76
C ALA A 414 0.22 -8.80 -28.63
N GLU A 415 -0.81 -7.99 -28.75
CA GLU A 415 -0.71 -6.55 -28.55
C GLU A 415 -0.97 -6.21 -27.09
N VAL A 416 -0.03 -5.50 -26.45
CA VAL A 416 -0.15 -4.88 -25.14
C VAL A 416 -0.52 -3.41 -25.36
N LEU A 417 -1.80 -3.08 -25.20
CA LEU A 417 -2.38 -1.79 -25.51
C LEU A 417 -2.40 -0.91 -24.27
N ILE A 418 -1.47 0.04 -24.13
CA ILE A 418 -1.48 1.03 -23.05
C ILE A 418 -2.46 2.12 -23.46
N ARG A 419 -3.63 2.19 -22.80
CA ARG A 419 -4.72 3.13 -23.14
C ARG A 419 -4.90 4.25 -22.15
N LYS A 420 -4.31 4.12 -20.95
CA LYS A 420 -4.18 5.19 -19.97
C LYS A 420 -2.81 5.13 -19.32
N HIS A 421 -2.17 6.27 -19.17
CA HIS A 421 -0.93 6.42 -18.42
C HIS A 421 -0.89 7.84 -17.83
N ARG A 422 -0.99 7.97 -16.48
CA ARG A 422 -1.03 9.31 -15.84
C ARG A 422 0.25 10.11 -16.02
N ASN A 423 1.39 9.43 -16.00
CA ASN A 423 2.71 10.07 -15.99
C ASN A 423 3.54 9.79 -17.25
N GLY A 424 2.91 9.22 -18.30
CA GLY A 424 3.62 8.84 -19.52
C GLY A 424 2.73 8.77 -20.76
N ALA A 425 3.30 8.29 -21.86
CA ALA A 425 2.59 8.19 -23.12
C ALA A 425 1.79 6.88 -23.23
N VAL A 426 0.64 6.95 -23.86
CA VAL A 426 -0.12 5.78 -24.33
C VAL A 426 0.52 5.19 -25.59
N GLY A 427 0.21 3.95 -25.92
CA GLY A 427 0.76 3.30 -27.10
C GLY A 427 0.50 1.80 -27.12
N THR A 428 1.14 1.12 -28.04
CA THR A 428 1.05 -0.35 -28.20
C THR A 428 2.45 -0.93 -28.16
N VAL A 429 2.58 -2.10 -27.54
CA VAL A 429 3.77 -2.94 -27.54
C VAL A 429 3.36 -4.29 -28.08
N SER A 430 4.12 -4.82 -29.04
CA SER A 430 3.92 -6.16 -29.56
C SER A 430 4.81 -7.17 -28.84
N LEU A 431 4.22 -8.29 -28.42
CA LEU A 431 4.91 -9.42 -27.82
C LEU A 431 4.55 -10.69 -28.60
N LEU A 432 5.40 -11.71 -28.53
CA LEU A 432 5.09 -13.04 -29.00
C LEU A 432 4.47 -13.87 -27.88
N PHE A 433 3.36 -14.53 -28.14
CA PHE A 433 2.72 -15.42 -27.19
C PHE A 433 2.78 -16.89 -27.63
N LYS A 434 3.58 -17.68 -26.93
CA LYS A 434 3.62 -19.14 -27.08
C LYS A 434 2.63 -19.79 -26.13
N GLY A 435 1.43 -20.08 -26.62
CA GLY A 435 0.33 -20.61 -25.82
C GLY A 435 0.65 -21.97 -25.18
N GLU A 436 1.36 -22.84 -25.87
CA GLU A 436 1.78 -24.18 -25.41
C GLU A 436 2.67 -24.11 -24.16
N LEU A 437 3.51 -23.07 -24.09
CA LEU A 437 4.41 -22.78 -22.96
C LEU A 437 3.83 -21.77 -21.98
N THR A 438 2.66 -21.23 -22.23
CA THR A 438 2.05 -20.14 -21.46
C THR A 438 3.02 -18.94 -21.30
N ARG A 439 3.78 -18.61 -22.35
CA ARG A 439 4.90 -17.67 -22.28
C ARG A 439 4.77 -16.53 -23.27
N PHE A 440 4.94 -15.30 -22.76
CA PHE A 440 5.16 -14.09 -23.56
C PHE A 440 6.65 -13.85 -23.73
N LEU A 441 7.05 -13.35 -24.89
CA LEU A 441 8.44 -13.04 -25.27
C LEU A 441 8.48 -11.69 -25.98
N ASP A 442 9.59 -10.98 -25.87
CA ASP A 442 9.84 -9.80 -26.69
C ASP A 442 9.92 -10.19 -28.18
N THR A 443 9.38 -9.34 -29.04
CA THR A 443 9.57 -9.45 -30.49
C THR A 443 11.01 -9.08 -30.83
N VAL A 444 11.65 -9.88 -31.67
CA VAL A 444 12.96 -9.54 -32.22
C VAL A 444 12.72 -8.56 -33.37
N ASP A 445 12.78 -7.27 -33.12
CA ASP A 445 12.74 -6.24 -34.15
C ASP A 445 14.07 -6.25 -34.91
N ASN A 446 14.09 -6.91 -36.08
CA ASN A 446 15.24 -6.89 -36.99
C ASN A 446 15.52 -5.49 -37.60
N ASN A 447 14.72 -4.47 -37.32
CA ASN A 447 14.80 -3.14 -37.92
C ASN A 447 15.28 -2.02 -36.99
N LYS A 448 15.70 -2.32 -35.73
CA LYS A 448 16.30 -1.31 -34.85
C LYS A 448 17.71 -1.69 -34.41
N VAL A 449 18.59 -1.86 -35.42
CA VAL A 449 20.02 -1.61 -35.21
C VAL A 449 20.19 -0.10 -35.31
N GLY A 450 19.97 0.59 -34.17
CA GLY A 450 20.41 1.98 -34.03
C GLY A 450 21.95 1.98 -33.96
N PRO A 451 22.63 3.04 -34.45
CA PRO A 451 24.08 3.03 -34.57
C PRO A 451 24.73 2.91 -33.18
N GLU A 452 25.65 1.97 -33.11
CA GLU A 452 26.68 1.96 -32.08
C GLU A 452 27.42 3.31 -32.11
N GLN A 453 27.33 4.08 -31.06
CA GLN A 453 28.37 5.02 -30.63
C GLN A 453 28.25 5.27 -29.13
#